data_ef107f3cb54c0c7c2ab5c276afc93666
#
_entry.id   ef107f3cb54c0c7c2ab5c276afc93666
#
_cell.length_a   1.000
_cell.length_b   1.000
_cell.length_c   1.000
_cell.angle_alpha   90.00
_cell.angle_beta   90.00
_cell.angle_gamma   90.00
#
_symmetry.space_group_name_H-M   'P 1'
#
loop_
_entity.id
_entity.type
_entity.pdbx_description
1 polymer ?
#
loop_
_entity_poly.entity_id
_entity_poly.type
_entity_poly.pdbx_seq_one_letter_code
_entity_poly.pdbx_strand_id
1 'polypeptide(L)'
;AAFGNDDMYIEKLIINPRHIEIQILADKYGNTIYLGERDCSIQRNNQKLLEEAPSARLCKDKRTVMGETAVRAARAAGYYSAGTVEFVMNEQGDYYFIEMNTRIQVEHPVTEQVTGIDLIREQIRIAAGMKLNITQEEACVNGHAIECRINAATPGVIKFLHFPDGYGVRVESHLFE
;
A
#
# COMPACT_ATOMS: atom_id res chain seq x y z
N ALA A 1 20.57 -21.11 -12.89
CA ALA A 1 19.26 -21.40 -12.35
C ALA A 1 19.14 -20.85 -10.93
N ALA A 2 18.53 -19.65 -10.77
CA ALA A 2 18.39 -19.00 -9.46
C ALA A 2 17.39 -19.72 -8.55
N PHE A 3 16.46 -20.50 -9.11
CA PHE A 3 15.35 -21.11 -8.37
C PHE A 3 15.35 -22.64 -8.36
N GLY A 4 16.35 -23.30 -8.99
CA GLY A 4 16.39 -24.78 -9.08
C GLY A 4 15.25 -25.41 -9.89
N ASN A 5 14.45 -24.59 -10.56
CA ASN A 5 13.35 -24.96 -11.45
C ASN A 5 13.43 -24.12 -12.72
N ASP A 6 13.20 -24.73 -13.88
CA ASP A 6 13.20 -24.11 -15.21
C ASP A 6 11.79 -23.98 -15.82
N ASP A 7 10.75 -24.25 -15.04
CA ASP A 7 9.37 -23.99 -15.44
C ASP A 7 9.16 -22.50 -15.78
N MET A 8 8.46 -22.27 -16.87
CA MET A 8 8.16 -20.92 -17.36
C MET A 8 6.65 -20.75 -17.56
N TYR A 9 6.18 -19.54 -17.34
CA TYR A 9 4.81 -19.15 -17.65
C TYR A 9 4.79 -17.83 -18.43
N ILE A 10 3.70 -17.56 -19.12
CA ILE A 10 3.50 -16.36 -19.93
C ILE A 10 2.43 -15.51 -19.29
N GLU A 11 2.72 -14.23 -19.09
CA GLU A 11 1.78 -13.26 -18.59
C GLU A 11 1.44 -12.23 -19.67
N LYS A 12 0.25 -11.64 -19.59
CA LYS A 12 -0.17 -10.54 -20.46
C LYS A 12 0.67 -9.30 -20.15
N LEU A 13 1.35 -8.76 -21.16
CA LEU A 13 2.03 -7.46 -21.04
C LEU A 13 1.00 -6.33 -21.03
N ILE A 14 1.03 -5.51 -20.00
CA ILE A 14 0.24 -4.30 -19.90
C ILE A 14 1.12 -3.10 -20.29
N ILE A 15 0.72 -2.39 -21.32
CA ILE A 15 1.45 -1.21 -21.81
C ILE A 15 1.09 0.01 -20.95
N ASN A 16 2.07 0.83 -20.61
CA ASN A 16 1.92 2.03 -19.74
C ASN A 16 1.10 1.74 -18.47
N PRO A 17 1.48 0.72 -17.69
CA PRO A 17 0.68 0.30 -16.56
C PRO A 17 0.73 1.34 -15.43
N ARG A 18 -0.38 1.45 -14.70
CA ARG A 18 -0.42 2.05 -13.38
C ARG A 18 -0.34 0.97 -12.33
N HIS A 19 0.47 1.22 -11.31
CA HIS A 19 0.58 0.38 -10.14
C HIS A 19 -0.35 0.92 -9.06
N ILE A 20 -1.48 0.25 -8.87
CA ILE A 20 -2.48 0.59 -7.87
C ILE A 20 -2.53 -0.50 -6.82
N GLU A 21 -2.47 -0.12 -5.57
CA GLU A 21 -2.49 -1.07 -4.47
C GLU A 21 -3.55 -0.70 -3.42
N ILE A 22 -4.20 -1.71 -2.88
CA ILE A 22 -5.28 -1.55 -1.90
C ILE A 22 -4.78 -2.00 -0.52
N GLN A 23 -4.82 -1.09 0.45
CA GLN A 23 -4.51 -1.42 1.84
C GLN A 23 -5.63 -2.25 2.45
N ILE A 24 -5.29 -3.41 2.98
CA ILE A 24 -6.19 -4.29 3.72
C ILE A 24 -5.86 -4.24 5.22
N LEU A 25 -6.91 -4.33 6.02
CA LEU A 25 -6.82 -4.58 7.45
C LEU A 25 -7.84 -5.66 7.81
N ALA A 26 -7.39 -6.74 8.44
CA ALA A 26 -8.23 -7.89 8.75
C ALA A 26 -7.89 -8.49 10.12
N ASP A 27 -8.90 -8.97 10.84
CA ASP A 27 -8.70 -9.67 12.11
C ASP A 27 -8.88 -11.19 11.99
N LYS A 28 -8.61 -11.91 13.07
CA LYS A 28 -8.76 -13.38 13.15
C LYS A 28 -10.21 -13.85 13.21
N TYR A 29 -11.17 -12.93 13.26
CA TYR A 29 -12.60 -13.22 13.43
C TYR A 29 -13.39 -13.06 12.14
N GLY A 30 -12.69 -12.76 11.01
CA GLY A 30 -13.29 -12.63 9.69
C GLY A 30 -13.68 -11.19 9.31
N ASN A 31 -13.46 -10.21 10.20
CA ASN A 31 -13.65 -8.82 9.82
C ASN A 31 -12.50 -8.39 8.91
N THR A 32 -12.84 -7.90 7.73
CA THR A 32 -11.86 -7.47 6.72
C THR A 32 -12.38 -6.22 6.06
N ILE A 33 -11.58 -5.16 6.07
CA ILE A 33 -11.86 -3.87 5.44
C ILE A 33 -10.72 -3.46 4.52
N TYR A 34 -11.00 -2.54 3.61
CA TYR A 34 -9.98 -1.83 2.82
C TYR A 34 -9.93 -0.36 3.22
N LEU A 35 -8.74 0.23 3.15
CA LEU A 35 -8.44 1.59 3.59
C LEU A 35 -8.07 2.52 2.42
N GLY A 36 -8.76 2.36 1.30
CA GLY A 36 -8.46 3.09 0.07
C GLY A 36 -7.26 2.50 -0.68
N GLU A 37 -6.86 3.23 -1.71
CA GLU A 37 -5.75 2.87 -2.57
C GLU A 37 -4.58 3.81 -2.43
N ARG A 38 -3.42 3.31 -2.86
CA ARG A 38 -2.23 4.08 -3.20
C ARG A 38 -1.90 3.92 -4.67
N ASP A 39 -1.49 4.99 -5.32
CA ASP A 39 -0.90 4.97 -6.66
C ASP A 39 0.62 5.01 -6.53
N CYS A 40 1.27 3.93 -6.90
CA CYS A 40 2.70 3.72 -6.80
C CYS A 40 3.36 3.62 -8.18
N SER A 41 2.79 4.31 -9.18
CA SER A 41 3.22 4.20 -10.58
C SER A 41 4.57 4.86 -10.85
N ILE A 42 5.01 5.82 -10.03
CA ILE A 42 6.30 6.50 -10.19
C ILE A 42 7.40 5.63 -9.58
N GLN A 43 8.11 4.93 -10.47
CA GLN A 43 9.12 3.95 -10.11
C GLN A 43 10.42 4.15 -10.90
N ARG A 44 11.52 3.69 -10.34
CA ARG A 44 12.81 3.56 -11.03
C ARG A 44 13.33 2.13 -10.87
N ASN A 45 13.52 1.44 -11.97
CA ASN A 45 13.96 0.03 -11.97
C ASN A 45 13.08 -0.85 -11.07
N ASN A 46 11.76 -0.72 -11.20
CA ASN A 46 10.72 -1.40 -10.39
C ASN A 46 10.77 -1.06 -8.88
N GLN A 47 11.48 -0.02 -8.48
CA GLN A 47 11.45 0.48 -7.12
C GLN A 47 10.53 1.70 -7.04
N LYS A 48 9.54 1.65 -6.16
CA LYS A 48 8.62 2.76 -5.87
C LYS A 48 9.45 3.95 -5.35
N LEU A 49 9.17 5.16 -5.85
CA LEU A 49 9.87 6.39 -5.47
C LEU A 49 8.93 7.48 -4.95
N LEU A 50 7.73 7.50 -5.48
CA LEU A 50 6.68 8.44 -5.07
C LEU A 50 5.36 7.69 -5.05
N GLU A 51 4.66 7.83 -3.97
CA GLU A 51 3.36 7.22 -3.72
C GLU A 51 2.34 8.30 -3.35
N GLU A 52 1.12 8.17 -3.87
CA GLU A 52 0.03 9.08 -3.52
C GLU A 52 -1.22 8.34 -3.08
N ALA A 53 -1.97 8.93 -2.17
CA ALA A 53 -3.28 8.47 -1.75
C ALA A 53 -4.24 9.68 -1.59
N PRO A 54 -5.46 9.59 -2.11
CA PRO A 54 -5.94 8.61 -3.10
C PRO A 54 -5.37 8.88 -4.49
N SER A 55 -5.44 7.89 -5.38
CA SER A 55 -5.05 8.06 -6.79
C SER A 55 -5.94 9.09 -7.49
N ALA A 56 -5.32 10.07 -8.15
CA ALA A 56 -6.02 11.04 -8.98
C ALA A 56 -6.69 10.41 -10.22
N ARG A 57 -6.37 9.15 -10.53
CA ARG A 57 -6.87 8.44 -11.73
C ARG A 57 -8.04 7.51 -11.45
N LEU A 58 -8.37 7.25 -10.18
CA LEU A 58 -9.49 6.40 -9.83
C LEU A 58 -10.72 7.23 -9.46
N CYS A 59 -11.83 6.98 -10.16
CA CYS A 59 -13.13 7.45 -9.71
C CYS A 59 -13.62 6.64 -8.50
N LYS A 60 -14.59 7.19 -7.78
CA LYS A 60 -15.14 6.57 -6.56
C LYS A 60 -15.62 5.14 -6.78
N ASP A 61 -16.35 4.90 -7.87
CA ASP A 61 -16.91 3.57 -8.15
C ASP A 61 -15.81 2.53 -8.41
N LYS A 62 -14.79 2.90 -9.19
CA LYS A 62 -13.64 2.01 -9.45
C LYS A 62 -12.88 1.70 -8.16
N ARG A 63 -12.67 2.70 -7.30
CA ARG A 63 -12.05 2.52 -5.98
C ARG A 63 -12.82 1.51 -5.14
N THR A 64 -14.13 1.64 -5.08
CA THR A 64 -14.99 0.70 -4.33
C THR A 64 -14.86 -0.72 -4.87
N VAL A 65 -14.99 -0.90 -6.19
CA VAL A 65 -14.90 -2.24 -6.82
C VAL A 65 -13.53 -2.88 -6.59
N MET A 66 -12.44 -2.11 -6.70
CA MET A 66 -11.08 -2.62 -6.43
C MET A 66 -10.89 -2.94 -4.95
N GLY A 67 -11.40 -2.10 -4.05
CA GLY A 67 -11.37 -2.34 -2.61
C GLY A 67 -12.09 -3.63 -2.21
N GLU A 68 -13.31 -3.83 -2.71
CA GLU A 68 -14.07 -5.06 -2.50
C GLU A 68 -13.38 -6.30 -3.09
N THR A 69 -12.71 -6.14 -4.23
CA THR A 69 -11.92 -7.22 -4.84
C THR A 69 -10.75 -7.61 -3.94
N ALA A 70 -10.05 -6.63 -3.38
CA ALA A 70 -8.96 -6.87 -2.43
C ALA A 70 -9.45 -7.54 -1.14
N VAL A 71 -10.59 -7.13 -0.61
CA VAL A 71 -11.23 -7.79 0.55
C VAL A 71 -11.57 -9.25 0.25
N ARG A 72 -12.15 -9.54 -0.93
CA ARG A 72 -12.42 -10.93 -1.34
C ARG A 72 -11.15 -11.76 -1.44
N ALA A 73 -10.07 -11.22 -2.01
CA ALA A 73 -8.77 -11.89 -2.10
C ALA A 73 -8.21 -12.21 -0.71
N ALA A 74 -8.19 -11.24 0.19
CA ALA A 74 -7.72 -11.42 1.56
C ALA A 74 -8.53 -12.48 2.34
N ARG A 75 -9.86 -12.45 2.21
CA ARG A 75 -10.75 -13.45 2.84
C ARG A 75 -10.53 -14.84 2.26
N ALA A 76 -10.40 -14.98 0.95
CA ALA A 76 -10.15 -16.26 0.31
C ALA A 76 -8.81 -16.89 0.73
N ALA A 77 -7.80 -16.04 1.01
CA ALA A 77 -6.51 -16.47 1.54
C ALA A 77 -6.53 -16.74 3.07
N GLY A 78 -7.63 -16.47 3.76
CA GLY A 78 -7.70 -16.55 5.23
C GLY A 78 -6.75 -15.57 5.93
N TYR A 79 -6.44 -14.44 5.27
CA TYR A 79 -5.46 -13.48 5.76
C TYR A 79 -6.00 -12.63 6.91
N TYR A 80 -5.14 -12.35 7.88
CA TYR A 80 -5.37 -11.39 8.94
C TYR A 80 -4.10 -10.55 9.19
N SER A 81 -4.24 -9.35 9.70
CA SER A 81 -3.25 -8.27 9.89
C SER A 81 -3.39 -7.17 8.85
N ALA A 82 -2.44 -6.22 8.83
CA ALA A 82 -2.29 -5.26 7.75
C ALA A 82 -1.58 -5.91 6.57
N GLY A 83 -2.15 -5.77 5.39
CA GLY A 83 -1.59 -6.30 4.14
C GLY A 83 -2.02 -5.44 2.96
N THR A 84 -1.45 -5.70 1.81
CA THR A 84 -1.72 -4.92 0.60
C THR A 84 -1.94 -5.84 -0.58
N VAL A 85 -3.00 -5.58 -1.34
CA VAL A 85 -3.27 -6.27 -2.61
C VAL A 85 -2.87 -5.35 -3.75
N GLU A 86 -1.94 -5.78 -4.57
CA GLU A 86 -1.37 -5.00 -5.68
C GLU A 86 -2.02 -5.36 -7.01
N PHE A 87 -2.28 -4.34 -7.81
CA PHE A 87 -2.87 -4.43 -9.13
C PHE A 87 -2.08 -3.62 -10.14
N VAL A 88 -2.04 -4.11 -11.37
CA VAL A 88 -1.66 -3.32 -12.53
C VAL A 88 -2.92 -2.91 -13.30
N MET A 89 -3.02 -1.63 -13.65
CA MET A 89 -4.16 -1.07 -14.35
C MET A 89 -3.70 -0.48 -15.69
N ASN A 90 -4.42 -0.78 -16.78
CA ASN A 90 -4.17 -0.21 -18.10
C ASN A 90 -4.81 1.19 -18.26
N GLU A 91 -4.59 1.83 -19.41
CA GLU A 91 -5.16 3.15 -19.72
C GLU A 91 -6.69 3.16 -19.83
N GLN A 92 -7.29 2.02 -20.14
CA GLN A 92 -8.76 1.85 -20.23
C GLN A 92 -9.41 1.65 -18.86
N GLY A 93 -8.58 1.49 -17.81
CA GLY A 93 -9.04 1.27 -16.45
C GLY A 93 -9.34 -0.20 -16.12
N ASP A 94 -8.98 -1.15 -17.01
CA ASP A 94 -8.99 -2.57 -16.65
C ASP A 94 -7.84 -2.84 -15.68
N TYR A 95 -8.08 -3.62 -14.64
CA TYR A 95 -7.08 -3.93 -13.64
C TYR A 95 -6.89 -5.43 -13.47
N TYR A 96 -5.68 -5.81 -13.16
CA TYR A 96 -5.24 -7.20 -13.02
C TYR A 96 -4.50 -7.35 -11.71
N PHE A 97 -4.78 -8.43 -11.00
CA PHE A 97 -4.07 -8.80 -9.78
C PHE A 97 -2.60 -9.13 -10.08
N ILE A 98 -1.69 -8.63 -9.26
CA ILE A 98 -0.26 -8.98 -9.31
C ILE A 98 0.06 -9.90 -8.14
N GLU A 99 -0.05 -9.39 -6.93
CA GLU A 99 0.34 -10.10 -5.72
C GLU A 99 -0.37 -9.55 -4.48
N MET A 100 -0.23 -10.28 -3.38
CA MET A 100 -0.59 -9.79 -2.07
C MET A 100 0.64 -9.74 -1.17
N ASN A 101 0.94 -8.57 -0.64
CA ASN A 101 1.98 -8.38 0.36
C ASN A 101 1.39 -8.59 1.75
N THR A 102 1.79 -9.69 2.40
CA THR A 102 1.30 -10.09 3.72
C THR A 102 2.11 -9.46 4.86
N ARG A 103 2.34 -8.19 4.76
CA ARG A 103 3.14 -7.35 5.68
C ARG A 103 2.75 -5.88 5.52
N ILE A 104 3.24 -5.05 6.45
CA ILE A 104 3.23 -3.60 6.25
C ILE A 104 4.22 -3.22 5.15
N GLN A 105 3.94 -2.15 4.43
CA GLN A 105 4.81 -1.61 3.39
C GLN A 105 5.36 -0.23 3.80
N VAL A 106 6.43 0.22 3.14
CA VAL A 106 7.05 1.53 3.40
C VAL A 106 6.04 2.64 3.21
N GLU A 107 5.23 2.55 2.17
CA GLU A 107 4.23 3.52 1.74
C GLU A 107 2.92 3.53 2.56
N HIS A 108 2.86 2.83 3.70
CA HIS A 108 1.70 2.87 4.58
C HIS A 108 1.36 4.28 5.13
N PRO A 109 2.33 5.20 5.33
CA PRO A 109 2.05 6.51 5.89
C PRO A 109 1.05 7.34 5.09
N VAL A 110 1.04 7.24 3.75
CA VAL A 110 0.04 8.00 2.96
C VAL A 110 -1.38 7.52 3.22
N THR A 111 -1.58 6.21 3.46
CA THR A 111 -2.88 5.68 3.86
C THR A 111 -3.27 6.17 5.26
N GLU A 112 -2.35 6.16 6.21
CA GLU A 112 -2.59 6.67 7.57
C GLU A 112 -2.96 8.16 7.56
N GLN A 113 -2.28 8.96 6.74
CA GLN A 113 -2.54 10.39 6.62
C GLN A 113 -3.95 10.70 6.09
N VAL A 114 -4.44 9.94 5.11
CA VAL A 114 -5.76 10.21 4.51
C VAL A 114 -6.91 9.50 5.23
N THR A 115 -6.64 8.48 6.07
CA THR A 115 -7.69 7.75 6.80
C THR A 115 -7.73 8.09 8.29
N GLY A 116 -6.63 8.59 8.84
CA GLY A 116 -6.47 8.79 10.30
C GLY A 116 -6.35 7.48 11.08
N ILE A 117 -6.16 6.35 10.40
CA ILE A 117 -6.03 5.01 11.01
C ILE A 117 -4.56 4.65 11.11
N ASP A 118 -4.07 4.42 12.33
CA ASP A 118 -2.71 3.97 12.63
C ASP A 118 -2.60 2.46 12.36
N LEU A 119 -2.02 2.10 11.23
CA LEU A 119 -1.89 0.72 10.76
C LEU A 119 -0.97 -0.13 11.65
N ILE A 120 0.09 0.45 12.16
CA ILE A 120 1.02 -0.24 13.06
C ILE A 120 0.33 -0.59 14.38
N ARG A 121 -0.40 0.36 14.94
CA ARG A 121 -1.20 0.13 16.13
C ARG A 121 -2.23 -0.98 15.92
N GLU A 122 -2.95 -0.96 14.80
CA GLU A 122 -3.93 -2.00 14.50
C GLU A 122 -3.27 -3.36 14.26
N GLN A 123 -2.07 -3.45 13.65
CA GLN A 123 -1.32 -4.70 13.58
C GLN A 123 -1.03 -5.27 14.98
N ILE A 124 -0.59 -4.44 15.90
CA ILE A 124 -0.29 -4.86 17.29
C ILE A 124 -1.56 -5.34 17.99
N ARG A 125 -2.68 -4.62 17.83
CA ARG A 125 -3.98 -4.99 18.40
C ARG A 125 -4.48 -6.34 17.88
N ILE A 126 -4.41 -6.55 16.57
CA ILE A 126 -4.81 -7.79 15.91
C ILE A 126 -3.91 -8.96 16.34
N ALA A 127 -2.60 -8.73 16.44
CA ALA A 127 -1.64 -9.72 16.92
C ALA A 127 -1.93 -10.13 18.37
N ALA A 128 -2.35 -9.18 19.23
CA ALA A 128 -2.81 -9.42 20.59
C ALA A 128 -4.18 -10.13 20.67
N GLY A 129 -4.79 -10.50 19.54
CA GLY A 129 -6.06 -11.21 19.49
C GLY A 129 -7.30 -10.31 19.62
N MET A 130 -7.15 -9.00 19.49
CA MET A 130 -8.27 -8.06 19.53
C MET A 130 -9.04 -8.09 18.20
N LYS A 131 -10.35 -7.89 18.28
CA LYS A 131 -11.18 -7.67 17.08
C LYS A 131 -10.91 -6.30 16.49
N LEU A 132 -11.02 -6.23 15.17
CA LEU A 132 -11.07 -4.95 14.46
C LEU A 132 -12.31 -4.19 14.93
N ASN A 133 -12.11 -2.98 15.40
CA ASN A 133 -13.17 -2.09 15.91
C ASN A 133 -13.50 -0.94 14.95
N ILE A 134 -13.06 -1.06 13.72
CA ILE A 134 -13.28 -0.09 12.64
C ILE A 134 -14.13 -0.79 11.59
N THR A 135 -15.24 -0.18 11.20
CA THR A 135 -16.10 -0.67 10.12
C THR A 135 -15.66 -0.10 8.77
N GLN A 136 -16.15 -0.68 7.67
CA GLN A 136 -15.84 -0.18 6.34
C GLN A 136 -16.38 1.23 6.12
N GLU A 137 -17.51 1.57 6.74
CA GLU A 137 -18.15 2.89 6.65
C GLU A 137 -17.35 3.96 7.38
N GLU A 138 -16.63 3.59 8.44
CA GLU A 138 -15.74 4.48 9.21
C GLU A 138 -14.39 4.68 8.53
N ALA A 139 -13.98 3.75 7.67
CA ALA A 139 -12.72 3.80 6.93
C ALA A 139 -12.80 4.78 5.74
N CYS A 140 -13.01 6.06 6.05
CA CYS A 140 -13.15 7.12 5.05
C CYS A 140 -11.80 7.72 4.66
N VAL A 141 -11.62 7.95 3.35
CA VAL A 141 -10.46 8.69 2.82
C VAL A 141 -10.80 10.18 2.79
N ASN A 142 -9.99 10.99 3.48
CA ASN A 142 -10.13 12.44 3.56
C ASN A 142 -8.82 13.12 3.17
N GLY A 143 -8.89 14.10 2.28
CA GLY A 143 -7.71 14.83 1.82
C GLY A 143 -6.87 14.05 0.84
N HIS A 144 -5.58 14.36 0.82
CA HIS A 144 -4.61 13.79 -0.10
C HIS A 144 -3.23 13.79 0.56
N ALA A 145 -2.46 12.73 0.36
CA ALA A 145 -1.09 12.60 0.86
C ALA A 145 -0.16 12.10 -0.25
N ILE A 146 1.06 12.58 -0.22
CA ILE A 146 2.13 12.15 -1.13
C ILE A 146 3.34 11.79 -0.29
N GLU A 147 3.92 10.63 -0.55
CA GLU A 147 5.18 10.19 0.00
C GLU A 147 6.28 10.26 -1.06
N CYS A 148 7.46 10.70 -0.66
CA CYS A 148 8.67 10.68 -1.49
C CYS A 148 9.75 9.90 -0.75
N ARG A 149 10.30 8.88 -1.40
CA ARG A 149 11.43 8.13 -0.84
C ARG A 149 12.75 8.84 -1.14
N ILE A 150 13.47 9.15 -0.08
CA ILE A 150 14.80 9.75 -0.17
C ILE A 150 15.84 8.65 0.06
N ASN A 151 16.47 8.22 -1.02
CA ASN A 151 17.46 7.14 -0.99
C ASN A 151 18.87 7.69 -1.19
N ALA A 152 19.84 7.19 -0.41
CA ALA A 152 21.25 7.46 -0.65
C ALA A 152 21.68 6.83 -1.99
N ALA A 153 22.22 7.64 -2.91
CA ALA A 153 22.67 7.16 -4.21
C ALA A 153 23.96 6.33 -4.13
N THR A 154 24.81 6.64 -3.15
CA THR A 154 26.10 5.97 -2.92
C THR A 154 26.35 5.77 -1.43
N PRO A 155 27.06 4.70 -1.04
CA PRO A 155 27.53 4.57 0.34
C PRO A 155 28.41 5.74 0.75
N GLY A 156 28.29 6.18 2.01
CA GLY A 156 29.10 7.29 2.53
C GLY A 156 28.62 7.77 3.88
N VAL A 157 29.34 8.75 4.42
CA VAL A 157 28.98 9.43 5.66
C VAL A 157 28.08 10.63 5.35
N ILE A 158 26.93 10.71 6.00
CA ILE A 158 26.03 11.87 5.90
C ILE A 158 26.67 13.00 6.72
N LYS A 159 27.14 14.03 6.01
CA LYS A 159 27.83 15.18 6.65
C LYS A 159 26.85 16.23 7.18
N PHE A 160 25.67 16.27 6.65
CA PHE A 160 24.60 17.18 7.03
C PHE A 160 23.25 16.52 6.79
N LEU A 161 22.37 16.60 7.75
CA LEU A 161 21.02 16.08 7.68
C LEU A 161 20.05 17.16 8.17
N HIS A 162 19.05 17.46 7.37
CA HIS A 162 17.95 18.31 7.76
C HIS A 162 16.64 17.65 7.28
N PHE A 163 15.80 17.31 8.23
CA PHE A 163 14.47 16.81 7.91
C PHE A 163 13.52 17.99 7.66
N PRO A 164 12.72 17.96 6.59
CA PRO A 164 11.66 18.94 6.43
C PRO A 164 10.66 18.82 7.58
N ASP A 165 10.12 19.93 8.00
CA ASP A 165 9.09 20.00 9.03
C ASP A 165 7.96 20.94 8.62
N GLY A 166 6.93 21.05 9.46
CA GLY A 166 5.81 21.94 9.27
C GLY A 166 4.46 21.21 9.23
N TYR A 167 3.40 22.01 9.08
CA TYR A 167 2.04 21.49 9.06
C TYR A 167 1.84 20.50 7.89
N GLY A 168 1.37 19.28 8.22
CA GLY A 168 1.11 18.23 7.24
C GLY A 168 2.36 17.51 6.73
N VAL A 169 3.54 17.78 7.30
CA VAL A 169 4.78 17.06 7.00
C VAL A 169 5.01 15.96 8.03
N ARG A 170 5.20 14.73 7.55
CA ARG A 170 5.61 13.57 8.36
C ARG A 170 6.89 13.01 7.78
N VAL A 171 7.86 12.73 8.63
CA VAL A 171 9.13 12.12 8.23
C VAL A 171 9.29 10.78 8.92
N GLU A 172 9.46 9.74 8.12
CA GLU A 172 9.84 8.40 8.60
C GLU A 172 11.33 8.18 8.28
N SER A 173 12.13 7.90 9.27
CA SER A 173 13.57 7.74 9.10
C SER A 173 14.11 6.66 10.03
N HIS A 174 15.11 5.90 9.53
CA HIS A 174 15.94 5.03 10.35
C HIS A 174 17.29 5.69 10.73
N LEU A 175 17.48 6.94 10.32
CA LEU A 175 18.66 7.71 10.65
C LEU A 175 18.48 8.33 12.04
N PHE A 176 19.49 8.15 12.89
CA PHE A 176 19.59 8.75 14.22
C PHE A 176 21.05 9.12 14.48
N GLU A 177 21.26 10.12 15.36
CA GLU A 177 22.59 10.55 15.78
C GLU A 177 23.30 9.51 16.65
#